data_02f06196bdb39b02ffbcc3e85b0c9fe4
#
_entry.id   02f06196bdb39b02ffbcc3e85b0c9fe4
#
_cell.length_a   1.000
_cell.length_b   1.000
_cell.length_c   1.000
_cell.angle_alpha   90.00
_cell.angle_beta   90.00
_cell.angle_gamma   90.00
#
_symmetry.space_group_name_H-M   'P 1'
#
loop_
_entity.id
_entity.type
_entity.pdbx_description
1 polymer ?
#
loop_
_entity_poly.entity_id
_entity_poly.type
_entity_poly.pdbx_seq_one_letter_code
_entity_poly.pdbx_strand_id
1 'polypeptide(L)'
;EAPSMYTVVFNFQGPNVLLLPALSALGILPKHLWAGSDPRKSKYVAAPVGTGPFVLKEWRRSDYLTFTANRNYFRKPRPYLDQVIFKVVADAAIGIEAFKNGELDAVFSQGMPGGLPYAQVRQILQSKPENIATHEFSQAFTQNLWMNCTQPPFDNVKVRRALAHAINKELIIRTLLQGFGKVQDSIIGDLPGLKWAHDPSIK
;
A
#
# COMPACT_ATOMS: atom_id res chain seq x y z
N GLU A 1 28.25 1.59 -8.44
CA GLU A 1 29.54 1.71 -7.76
C GLU A 1 29.37 2.35 -6.38
N ALA A 2 30.24 2.01 -5.43
CA ALA A 2 30.25 2.61 -4.10
C ALA A 2 31.66 3.18 -3.81
N PRO A 3 31.97 4.37 -4.32
CA PRO A 3 33.31 4.97 -4.20
C PRO A 3 33.68 5.38 -2.77
N SER A 4 32.71 5.52 -1.90
CA SER A 4 32.93 5.82 -0.49
C SER A 4 31.88 5.17 0.41
N MET A 5 32.06 5.23 1.73
CA MET A 5 31.16 4.67 2.72
C MET A 5 29.71 5.21 2.61
N TYR A 6 29.54 6.44 2.15
CA TYR A 6 28.26 7.13 2.10
C TYR A 6 27.84 7.54 0.69
N THR A 7 28.53 7.04 -0.34
CA THR A 7 28.25 7.43 -1.73
C THR A 7 27.95 6.18 -2.56
N VAL A 8 26.82 6.21 -3.25
CA VAL A 8 26.46 5.22 -4.26
C VAL A 8 26.26 5.94 -5.59
N VAL A 9 26.95 5.48 -6.64
CA VAL A 9 26.87 6.04 -7.99
C VAL A 9 26.17 5.04 -8.90
N PHE A 10 25.09 5.50 -9.54
CA PHE A 10 24.36 4.76 -10.56
C PHE A 10 24.73 5.30 -11.93
N ASN A 11 25.39 4.49 -12.73
CA ASN A 11 25.77 4.83 -14.11
C ASN A 11 24.73 4.28 -15.09
N PHE A 12 24.14 5.13 -15.90
CA PHE A 12 23.16 4.78 -16.92
C PHE A 12 23.68 5.13 -18.30
N GLN A 13 23.27 4.37 -19.31
CA GLN A 13 23.58 4.65 -20.72
C GLN A 13 22.77 5.85 -21.25
N GLY A 14 21.73 6.30 -20.55
CA GLY A 14 20.88 7.43 -20.88
C GLY A 14 20.05 7.91 -19.70
N PRO A 15 19.25 8.97 -19.85
CA PRO A 15 18.39 9.49 -18.80
C PRO A 15 17.45 8.42 -18.25
N ASN A 16 17.35 8.30 -16.93
CA ASN A 16 16.46 7.35 -16.27
C ASN A 16 15.60 8.05 -15.22
N VAL A 17 14.38 8.41 -15.61
CA VAL A 17 13.41 9.10 -14.74
C VAL A 17 12.78 8.19 -13.68
N LEU A 18 12.89 6.86 -13.83
CA LEU A 18 12.29 5.89 -12.93
C LEU A 18 13.20 5.49 -11.76
N LEU A 19 14.45 5.94 -11.73
CA LEU A 19 15.42 5.56 -10.71
C LEU A 19 14.92 5.88 -9.30
N LEU A 20 14.53 7.12 -9.03
CA LEU A 20 14.08 7.54 -7.69
C LEU A 20 12.80 6.84 -7.24
N PRO A 21 11.74 6.74 -8.07
CA PRO A 21 10.57 5.92 -7.76
C PRO A 21 10.91 4.45 -7.47
N ALA A 22 11.77 3.84 -8.28
CA ALA A 22 12.18 2.46 -8.08
C ALA A 22 12.94 2.26 -6.77
N LEU A 23 13.89 3.14 -6.44
CA LEU A 23 14.63 3.10 -5.18
C LEU A 23 13.72 3.32 -3.96
N SER A 24 12.68 4.16 -4.08
CA SER A 24 11.73 4.38 -2.99
C SER A 24 10.85 3.17 -2.69
N ALA A 25 10.63 2.30 -3.67
CA ALA A 25 9.83 1.08 -3.54
C ALA A 25 10.65 -0.13 -3.06
N LEU A 26 11.99 -0.06 -3.09
CA LEU A 26 12.87 -1.17 -2.73
C LEU A 26 13.41 -1.01 -1.29
N GLY A 27 13.25 -2.06 -0.49
CA GLY A 27 13.95 -2.16 0.79
C GLY A 27 15.45 -2.42 0.58
N ILE A 28 16.29 -1.64 1.26
CA ILE A 28 17.74 -1.84 1.23
C ILE A 28 18.11 -3.01 2.14
N LEU A 29 18.72 -4.05 1.56
CA LEU A 29 19.14 -5.22 2.30
C LEU A 29 20.60 -5.11 2.74
N PRO A 30 20.95 -5.46 3.99
CA PRO A 30 22.33 -5.43 4.48
C PRO A 30 23.15 -6.57 3.83
N LYS A 31 24.15 -6.19 3.02
CA LYS A 31 24.99 -7.13 2.26
C LYS A 31 25.60 -8.24 3.14
N HIS A 32 26.10 -7.88 4.32
CA HIS A 32 26.76 -8.83 5.23
C HIS A 32 25.82 -9.92 5.78
N LEU A 33 24.50 -9.74 5.70
CA LEU A 33 23.51 -10.71 6.13
C LEU A 33 22.91 -11.51 4.98
N TRP A 34 22.86 -10.92 3.78
CA TRP A 34 22.15 -11.50 2.65
C TRP A 34 23.05 -12.04 1.54
N ALA A 35 24.32 -11.59 1.45
CA ALA A 35 25.23 -12.07 0.40
C ALA A 35 25.43 -13.58 0.51
N GLY A 36 25.25 -14.27 -0.63
CA GLY A 36 25.39 -15.73 -0.71
C GLY A 36 24.22 -16.54 -0.14
N SER A 37 23.16 -15.90 0.35
CA SER A 37 21.96 -16.61 0.82
C SER A 37 20.85 -16.58 -0.25
N ASP A 38 20.07 -17.69 -0.33
CA ASP A 38 18.81 -17.68 -1.05
C ASP A 38 17.80 -16.80 -0.28
N PRO A 39 17.31 -15.68 -0.86
CA PRO A 39 16.38 -14.80 -0.17
C PRO A 39 15.12 -15.50 0.35
N ARG A 40 14.68 -16.58 -0.33
CA ARG A 40 13.47 -17.32 0.05
C ARG A 40 13.66 -18.21 1.28
N LYS A 41 14.89 -18.60 1.57
CA LYS A 41 15.25 -19.51 2.66
C LYS A 41 15.98 -18.82 3.81
N SER A 42 16.26 -17.55 3.66
CA SER A 42 17.00 -16.78 4.66
C SER A 42 16.18 -16.62 5.96
N LYS A 43 16.83 -16.82 7.10
CA LYS A 43 16.25 -16.53 8.42
C LYS A 43 15.82 -15.08 8.57
N TYR A 44 16.40 -14.18 7.81
CA TYR A 44 16.08 -12.75 7.82
C TYR A 44 14.76 -12.40 7.14
N VAL A 45 14.08 -13.35 6.50
CA VAL A 45 12.69 -13.20 6.07
C VAL A 45 11.76 -13.12 7.29
N ALA A 46 12.01 -13.93 8.32
CA ALA A 46 11.21 -13.92 9.56
C ALA A 46 11.71 -12.92 10.61
N ALA A 47 12.97 -12.50 10.52
CA ALA A 47 13.60 -11.55 11.43
C ALA A 47 14.34 -10.47 10.61
N PRO A 48 13.61 -9.58 9.91
CA PRO A 48 14.21 -8.59 9.02
C PRO A 48 15.03 -7.57 9.78
N VAL A 49 16.18 -7.23 9.21
CA VAL A 49 17.06 -6.16 9.70
C VAL A 49 17.02 -5.03 8.69
N GLY A 50 16.62 -3.86 9.12
CA GLY A 50 16.49 -2.67 8.28
C GLY A 50 17.02 -1.42 8.95
N THR A 51 16.96 -0.30 8.24
CA THR A 51 17.39 1.03 8.71
C THR A 51 16.22 1.90 9.20
N GLY A 52 15.04 1.31 9.37
CA GLY A 52 13.82 2.01 9.74
C GLY A 52 13.78 2.48 11.21
N PRO A 53 12.75 3.27 11.56
CA PRO A 53 12.57 3.80 12.92
C PRO A 53 12.18 2.72 13.95
N PHE A 54 11.75 1.56 13.49
CA PHE A 54 11.34 0.46 14.35
C PHE A 54 12.04 -0.84 13.98
N VAL A 55 12.28 -1.70 14.98
CA VAL A 55 12.88 -3.03 14.85
C VAL A 55 11.83 -4.08 15.22
N LEU A 56 11.72 -5.13 14.42
CA LEU A 56 10.84 -6.25 14.73
C LEU A 56 11.34 -6.95 16.00
N LYS A 57 10.48 -7.02 17.01
CA LYS A 57 10.72 -7.70 18.28
C LYS A 57 10.16 -9.11 18.28
N GLU A 58 8.93 -9.26 17.81
CA GLU A 58 8.21 -10.54 17.81
C GLU A 58 7.24 -10.60 16.63
N TRP A 59 7.12 -11.77 16.05
CA TRP A 59 6.11 -12.08 15.04
C TRP A 59 5.41 -13.38 15.38
N ARG A 60 4.18 -13.28 15.84
CA ARG A 60 3.24 -14.41 15.94
C ARG A 60 2.37 -14.45 14.70
N ARG A 61 2.60 -15.45 13.87
CA ARG A 61 1.85 -15.60 12.61
C ARG A 61 0.36 -15.71 12.91
N SER A 62 -0.46 -15.00 12.12
CA SER A 62 -1.93 -14.92 12.24
C SER A 62 -2.44 -14.29 13.53
N ASP A 63 -1.59 -13.69 14.34
CA ASP A 63 -1.97 -13.05 15.60
C ASP A 63 -1.47 -11.60 15.62
N TYR A 64 -0.18 -11.36 15.82
CA TYR A 64 0.37 -9.99 15.84
C TYR A 64 1.85 -9.91 15.45
N LEU A 65 2.27 -8.68 15.12
CA LEU A 65 3.67 -8.29 15.01
C LEU A 65 3.93 -7.17 16.01
N THR A 66 5.02 -7.30 16.78
CA THR A 66 5.47 -6.28 17.71
C THR A 66 6.78 -5.67 17.23
N PHE A 67 6.80 -4.36 17.14
CA PHE A 67 7.98 -3.57 16.80
C PHE A 67 8.35 -2.67 17.97
N THR A 68 9.65 -2.52 18.24
CA THR A 68 10.18 -1.59 19.23
C THR A 68 10.95 -0.47 18.56
N ALA A 69 11.03 0.68 19.22
CA ALA A 69 11.78 1.83 18.72
C ALA A 69 13.24 1.50 18.44
N ASN A 70 13.72 1.86 17.27
CA ASN A 70 15.13 1.82 16.91
C ASN A 70 15.84 3.05 17.52
N ARG A 71 16.50 2.87 18.66
CA ARG A 71 17.22 3.96 19.34
C ARG A 71 18.40 4.51 18.53
N ASN A 72 18.87 3.75 17.54
CA ASN A 72 19.93 4.16 16.60
C ASN A 72 19.38 4.75 15.29
N TYR A 73 18.07 5.04 15.21
CA TYR A 73 17.49 5.63 14.01
C TYR A 73 18.13 7.00 13.71
N PHE A 74 18.50 7.21 12.44
CA PHE A 74 19.30 8.36 12.02
C PHE A 74 18.53 9.70 12.02
N ARG A 75 17.19 9.69 12.00
CA ARG A 75 16.39 10.93 12.06
C ARG A 75 15.93 11.22 13.48
N LYS A 76 16.76 11.89 14.24
CA LYS A 76 16.39 12.34 15.61
C LYS A 76 15.34 13.46 15.55
N PRO A 77 14.40 13.56 16.51
CA PRO A 77 14.23 12.73 17.71
C PRO A 77 13.33 11.49 17.49
N ARG A 78 13.07 11.09 16.25
CA ARG A 78 12.19 9.95 15.90
C ARG A 78 12.85 8.60 16.22
N PRO A 79 12.04 7.54 16.47
CA PRO A 79 10.58 7.54 16.56
C PRO A 79 10.09 8.11 17.88
N TYR A 80 8.85 8.61 17.92
CA TYR A 80 8.22 9.14 19.14
C TYR A 80 7.56 8.05 19.99
N LEU A 81 7.12 6.96 19.35
CA LEU A 81 6.52 5.81 20.02
C LEU A 81 7.63 4.84 20.43
N ASP A 82 7.49 4.22 21.59
CA ASP A 82 8.41 3.18 22.06
C ASP A 82 8.13 1.84 21.41
N GLN A 83 6.87 1.58 21.08
CA GLN A 83 6.42 0.31 20.52
C GLN A 83 5.23 0.51 19.59
N VAL A 84 5.15 -0.35 18.56
CA VAL A 84 4.00 -0.47 17.66
C VAL A 84 3.62 -1.93 17.57
N ILE A 85 2.34 -2.24 17.74
CA ILE A 85 1.80 -3.59 17.62
C ILE A 85 0.81 -3.62 16.46
N PHE A 86 1.08 -4.44 15.45
CA PHE A 86 0.13 -4.74 14.38
C PHE A 86 -0.64 -6.00 14.75
N LYS A 87 -1.90 -5.86 15.13
CA LYS A 87 -2.78 -6.98 15.47
C LYS A 87 -3.51 -7.46 14.21
N VAL A 88 -3.52 -8.76 13.98
CA VAL A 88 -4.27 -9.36 12.87
C VAL A 88 -5.70 -9.61 13.34
N VAL A 89 -6.64 -8.84 12.82
CA VAL A 89 -8.07 -9.01 13.13
C VAL A 89 -8.75 -9.51 11.86
N ALA A 90 -9.19 -10.76 11.87
CA ALA A 90 -9.77 -11.41 10.69
C ALA A 90 -11.17 -10.88 10.36
N ASP A 91 -11.94 -10.50 11.36
CA ASP A 91 -13.30 -9.98 11.21
C ASP A 91 -13.33 -8.48 11.40
N ALA A 92 -13.83 -7.76 10.37
CA ALA A 92 -13.86 -6.31 10.38
C ALA A 92 -14.81 -5.73 11.45
N ALA A 93 -15.90 -6.41 11.81
CA ALA A 93 -16.82 -5.94 12.84
C ALA A 93 -16.16 -6.01 14.22
N ILE A 94 -15.42 -7.09 14.48
CA ILE A 94 -14.62 -7.21 15.72
C ILE A 94 -13.57 -6.11 15.79
N GLY A 95 -12.89 -5.84 14.67
CA GLY A 95 -11.88 -4.78 14.59
C GLY A 95 -12.46 -3.38 14.87
N ILE A 96 -13.66 -3.09 14.40
CA ILE A 96 -14.34 -1.83 14.69
C ILE A 96 -14.72 -1.70 16.16
N GLU A 97 -15.30 -2.73 16.74
CA GLU A 97 -15.67 -2.69 18.15
C GLU A 97 -14.44 -2.55 19.06
N ALA A 98 -13.36 -3.28 18.76
CA ALA A 98 -12.08 -3.11 19.45
C ALA A 98 -11.52 -1.69 19.33
N PHE A 99 -11.65 -1.07 18.16
CA PHE A 99 -11.24 0.32 17.94
C PHE A 99 -12.13 1.31 18.74
N LYS A 100 -13.44 1.16 18.69
CA LYS A 100 -14.38 2.01 19.46
C LYS A 100 -14.17 1.91 20.97
N ASN A 101 -13.82 0.70 21.45
CA ASN A 101 -13.54 0.44 22.86
C ASN A 101 -12.14 0.89 23.30
N GLY A 102 -11.31 1.39 22.38
CA GLY A 102 -9.95 1.82 22.68
C GLY A 102 -8.93 0.67 22.84
N GLU A 103 -9.27 -0.54 22.41
CA GLU A 103 -8.34 -1.67 22.36
C GLU A 103 -7.38 -1.60 21.17
N LEU A 104 -7.76 -0.84 20.16
CA LEU A 104 -6.95 -0.50 18.97
C LEU A 104 -6.89 1.02 18.82
N ASP A 105 -5.69 1.54 18.63
CA ASP A 105 -5.45 2.97 18.41
C ASP A 105 -5.74 3.41 16.96
N ALA A 106 -5.64 2.48 16.00
CA ALA A 106 -5.87 2.76 14.58
C ALA A 106 -6.41 1.54 13.84
N VAL A 107 -7.28 1.81 12.86
CA VAL A 107 -7.75 0.83 11.88
C VAL A 107 -7.64 1.40 10.48
N PHE A 108 -7.45 0.54 9.49
CA PHE A 108 -7.32 0.94 8.09
C PHE A 108 -8.55 0.53 7.29
N SER A 109 -8.91 1.32 6.27
CA SER A 109 -10.00 0.99 5.35
C SER A 109 -9.60 -0.07 4.32
N GLN A 110 -10.54 -0.52 3.52
CA GLN A 110 -10.30 -1.48 2.42
C GLN A 110 -9.17 -1.01 1.47
N GLY A 111 -8.47 -1.98 0.90
CA GLY A 111 -7.28 -1.77 0.09
C GLY A 111 -6.01 -2.28 0.77
N MET A 112 -6.10 -2.58 2.07
CA MET A 112 -5.06 -3.29 2.83
C MET A 112 -5.66 -4.57 3.45
N PRO A 113 -4.88 -5.63 3.64
CA PRO A 113 -5.34 -6.83 4.33
C PRO A 113 -5.93 -6.47 5.72
N GLY A 114 -7.15 -6.93 5.99
CA GLY A 114 -7.85 -6.63 7.25
C GLY A 114 -8.45 -5.22 7.35
N GLY A 115 -8.51 -4.46 6.26
CA GLY A 115 -9.12 -3.11 6.27
C GLY A 115 -10.64 -3.13 6.38
N LEU A 116 -11.20 -2.03 6.86
CA LEU A 116 -12.64 -1.88 7.07
C LEU A 116 -13.42 -1.85 5.75
N PRO A 117 -14.58 -2.53 5.65
CA PRO A 117 -15.51 -2.37 4.54
C PRO A 117 -15.96 -0.92 4.38
N TYR A 118 -16.12 -0.46 3.15
CA TYR A 118 -16.52 0.92 2.85
C TYR A 118 -17.82 1.36 3.53
N ALA A 119 -18.81 0.47 3.66
CA ALA A 119 -20.05 0.78 4.37
C ALA A 119 -19.82 1.17 5.83
N GLN A 120 -18.93 0.48 6.51
CA GLN A 120 -18.59 0.75 7.91
C GLN A 120 -17.75 2.04 8.05
N VAL A 121 -16.81 2.27 7.11
CA VAL A 121 -16.08 3.54 7.03
C VAL A 121 -17.06 4.71 6.89
N ARG A 122 -18.03 4.59 5.97
CA ARG A 122 -19.07 5.62 5.78
C ARG A 122 -19.88 5.87 7.04
N GLN A 123 -20.26 4.83 7.76
CA GLN A 123 -20.98 4.95 9.02
C GLN A 123 -20.18 5.72 10.07
N ILE A 124 -18.90 5.44 10.23
CA ILE A 124 -17.99 6.17 11.13
C ILE A 124 -17.89 7.63 10.72
N LEU A 125 -17.69 7.92 9.43
CA LEU A 125 -17.60 9.29 8.91
C LEU A 125 -18.90 10.09 9.11
N GLN A 126 -20.07 9.44 9.02
CA GLN A 126 -21.36 10.07 9.24
C GLN A 126 -21.66 10.33 10.72
N SER A 127 -21.31 9.39 11.59
CA SER A 127 -21.55 9.53 13.03
C SER A 127 -20.61 10.53 13.71
N LYS A 128 -19.48 10.88 13.07
CA LYS A 128 -18.48 11.85 13.54
C LYS A 128 -18.20 11.74 15.05
N PRO A 129 -17.80 10.60 15.57
CA PRO A 129 -17.53 10.46 17.00
C PRO A 129 -16.39 11.39 17.41
N GLU A 130 -16.56 12.11 18.52
CA GLU A 130 -15.64 13.16 18.98
C GLU A 130 -14.20 12.68 19.23
N ASN A 131 -14.05 11.41 19.57
CA ASN A 131 -12.76 10.80 19.91
C ASN A 131 -12.08 10.10 18.73
N ILE A 132 -12.65 10.12 17.51
CA ILE A 132 -12.09 9.47 16.33
C ILE A 132 -11.64 10.50 15.29
N ALA A 133 -10.35 10.53 15.02
CA ALA A 133 -9.80 11.27 13.89
C ALA A 133 -9.79 10.39 12.63
N THR A 134 -10.25 10.92 11.52
CA THR A 134 -10.26 10.24 10.23
C THR A 134 -9.36 10.97 9.25
N HIS A 135 -8.53 10.19 8.52
CA HIS A 135 -7.68 10.70 7.46
C HIS A 135 -8.01 9.98 6.16
N GLU A 136 -8.46 10.74 5.16
CA GLU A 136 -8.70 10.24 3.81
C GLU A 136 -7.54 10.64 2.91
N PHE A 137 -7.01 9.69 2.15
CA PHE A 137 -5.97 9.95 1.17
C PHE A 137 -6.20 9.12 -0.08
N SER A 138 -5.87 9.70 -1.23
CA SER A 138 -5.95 9.00 -2.50
C SER A 138 -4.79 8.03 -2.65
N GLN A 139 -5.11 6.78 -2.97
CA GLN A 139 -4.12 5.75 -3.29
C GLN A 139 -4.01 5.58 -4.80
N ALA A 140 -2.82 5.20 -5.26
CA ALA A 140 -2.58 4.86 -6.67
C ALA A 140 -3.05 3.44 -7.04
N PHE A 141 -4.04 2.89 -6.31
CA PHE A 141 -4.61 1.60 -6.62
C PHE A 141 -5.81 1.74 -7.55
N THR A 142 -5.80 0.93 -8.61
CA THR A 142 -6.91 0.84 -9.55
C THR A 142 -7.53 -0.54 -9.48
N GLN A 143 -8.86 -0.59 -9.56
CA GLN A 143 -9.57 -1.85 -9.77
C GLN A 143 -9.57 -2.12 -11.28
N ASN A 144 -8.96 -3.23 -11.68
CA ASN A 144 -8.78 -3.57 -13.08
C ASN A 144 -9.50 -4.89 -13.41
N LEU A 145 -10.12 -4.94 -14.58
CA LEU A 145 -10.55 -6.19 -15.19
C LEU A 145 -9.48 -6.69 -16.16
N TRP A 146 -8.76 -7.72 -15.73
CA TRP A 146 -7.72 -8.34 -16.55
C TRP A 146 -8.33 -9.37 -17.52
N MET A 147 -8.00 -9.26 -18.79
CA MET A 147 -8.48 -10.16 -19.83
C MET A 147 -7.32 -10.90 -20.48
N ASN A 148 -7.43 -12.22 -20.63
CA ASN A 148 -6.43 -12.99 -21.37
C ASN A 148 -6.61 -12.77 -22.89
N CYS A 149 -5.86 -11.83 -23.43
CA CYS A 149 -5.96 -11.44 -24.85
C CYS A 149 -5.39 -12.48 -25.84
N THR A 150 -4.85 -13.61 -25.36
CA THR A 150 -4.35 -14.70 -26.23
C THR A 150 -5.38 -15.79 -26.49
N GLN A 151 -6.58 -15.69 -25.88
CA GLN A 151 -7.62 -16.70 -26.00
C GLN A 151 -8.98 -16.09 -26.31
N PRO A 152 -9.84 -16.81 -27.09
CA PRO A 152 -11.23 -16.42 -27.29
C PRO A 152 -12.00 -16.34 -25.96
N PRO A 153 -12.96 -15.42 -25.83
CA PRO A 153 -13.34 -14.39 -26.81
C PRO A 153 -12.51 -13.10 -26.70
N PHE A 154 -11.53 -13.04 -25.81
CA PHE A 154 -10.79 -11.81 -25.47
C PHE A 154 -9.63 -11.49 -26.41
N ASP A 155 -9.27 -12.39 -27.32
CA ASP A 155 -8.37 -12.14 -28.45
C ASP A 155 -8.96 -11.09 -29.41
N ASN A 156 -10.30 -11.00 -29.49
CA ASN A 156 -11.02 -10.02 -30.32
C ASN A 156 -11.12 -8.66 -29.59
N VAL A 157 -10.54 -7.62 -30.21
CA VAL A 157 -10.56 -6.25 -29.66
C VAL A 157 -11.97 -5.68 -29.52
N LYS A 158 -12.92 -6.08 -30.41
CA LYS A 158 -14.31 -5.62 -30.33
C LYS A 158 -15.02 -6.12 -29.08
N VAL A 159 -14.72 -7.35 -28.65
CA VAL A 159 -15.26 -7.92 -27.41
C VAL A 159 -14.72 -7.16 -26.20
N ARG A 160 -13.41 -6.87 -26.16
CA ARG A 160 -12.83 -6.10 -25.06
C ARG A 160 -13.41 -4.69 -24.96
N ARG A 161 -13.60 -4.01 -26.11
CA ARG A 161 -14.25 -2.69 -26.15
C ARG A 161 -15.72 -2.76 -25.71
N ALA A 162 -16.46 -3.76 -26.16
CA ALA A 162 -17.85 -3.96 -25.73
C ALA A 162 -17.96 -4.11 -24.21
N LEU A 163 -17.08 -4.90 -23.59
CA LEU A 163 -17.02 -5.01 -22.13
C LEU A 163 -16.69 -3.69 -21.45
N ALA A 164 -15.73 -2.93 -21.98
CA ALA A 164 -15.37 -1.63 -21.40
C ALA A 164 -16.57 -0.66 -21.41
N HIS A 165 -17.40 -0.67 -22.49
CA HIS A 165 -18.62 0.13 -22.57
C HIS A 165 -19.79 -0.44 -21.72
N ALA A 166 -19.84 -1.75 -21.50
CA ALA A 166 -20.90 -2.37 -20.70
C ALA A 166 -20.73 -2.13 -19.18
N ILE A 167 -19.54 -1.85 -18.72
CA ILE A 167 -19.26 -1.64 -17.29
C ILE A 167 -19.64 -0.22 -16.89
N ASN A 168 -20.67 -0.11 -16.05
CA ASN A 168 -21.04 1.18 -15.43
C ASN A 168 -20.13 1.46 -14.23
N LYS A 169 -19.01 2.15 -14.47
CA LYS A 169 -18.00 2.48 -13.45
C LYS A 169 -18.59 3.32 -12.32
N GLU A 170 -19.44 4.28 -12.65
CA GLU A 170 -20.07 5.18 -11.65
C GLU A 170 -21.03 4.42 -10.74
N LEU A 171 -21.80 3.47 -11.30
CA LEU A 171 -22.67 2.62 -10.51
C LEU A 171 -21.85 1.79 -9.50
N ILE A 172 -20.74 1.22 -9.93
CA ILE A 172 -19.83 0.45 -9.07
C ILE A 172 -19.31 1.34 -7.92
N ILE A 173 -18.83 2.54 -8.22
CA ILE A 173 -18.35 3.48 -7.20
C ILE A 173 -19.47 3.79 -6.21
N ARG A 174 -20.66 4.12 -6.69
CA ARG A 174 -21.78 4.50 -5.84
C ARG A 174 -22.30 3.35 -4.97
N THR A 175 -22.42 2.14 -5.52
CA THR A 175 -23.07 1.01 -4.83
C THR A 175 -22.08 0.13 -4.07
N LEU A 176 -20.99 -0.30 -4.69
CA LEU A 176 -20.02 -1.21 -4.08
C LEU A 176 -18.97 -0.48 -3.27
N LEU A 177 -18.47 0.63 -3.79
CA LEU A 177 -17.43 1.42 -3.12
C LEU A 177 -18.00 2.52 -2.21
N GLN A 178 -19.33 2.60 -2.08
CA GLN A 178 -20.02 3.58 -1.22
C GLN A 178 -19.61 5.05 -1.49
N GLY A 179 -19.20 5.35 -2.72
CA GLY A 179 -18.70 6.67 -3.12
C GLY A 179 -17.20 6.88 -2.90
N PHE A 180 -16.48 5.92 -2.33
CA PHE A 180 -15.03 5.99 -2.18
C PHE A 180 -14.35 5.56 -3.47
N GLY A 181 -13.88 6.52 -4.26
CA GLY A 181 -13.20 6.28 -5.51
C GLY A 181 -13.55 7.29 -6.58
N LYS A 182 -12.82 7.23 -7.68
CA LYS A 182 -13.07 8.04 -8.88
C LYS A 182 -13.03 7.16 -10.10
N VAL A 183 -13.83 7.48 -11.11
CA VAL A 183 -13.69 6.86 -12.43
C VAL A 183 -12.31 7.19 -12.97
N GLN A 184 -11.64 6.19 -13.50
CA GLN A 184 -10.37 6.31 -14.17
C GLN A 184 -10.49 5.80 -15.59
N ASP A 185 -10.18 6.64 -16.56
CA ASP A 185 -10.31 6.35 -17.99
C ASP A 185 -8.95 6.08 -18.63
N SER A 186 -7.86 6.30 -17.94
CA SER A 186 -6.50 6.00 -18.40
C SER A 186 -5.71 5.19 -17.36
N ILE A 187 -4.61 4.56 -17.80
CA ILE A 187 -3.70 3.82 -16.91
C ILE A 187 -3.08 4.78 -15.87
N ILE A 188 -2.93 6.05 -16.22
CA ILE A 188 -2.37 7.06 -15.33
C ILE A 188 -3.52 7.87 -14.75
N GLY A 189 -3.76 7.71 -13.45
CA GLY A 189 -4.81 8.43 -12.74
C GLY A 189 -4.48 9.91 -12.50
N ASP A 190 -5.53 10.71 -12.26
CA ASP A 190 -5.38 12.09 -11.81
C ASP A 190 -4.92 12.14 -10.35
N LEU A 191 -3.66 11.80 -10.14
CA LEU A 191 -2.98 11.91 -8.85
C LEU A 191 -2.07 13.13 -8.82
N PRO A 192 -1.93 13.83 -7.67
CA PRO A 192 -1.14 15.06 -7.59
C PRO A 192 0.29 14.94 -8.16
N GLY A 193 0.94 13.79 -7.96
CA GLY A 193 2.29 13.54 -8.49
C GLY A 193 2.34 13.05 -9.94
N LEU A 194 1.21 12.70 -10.55
CA LEU A 194 1.12 12.12 -11.91
C LEU A 194 0.34 12.99 -12.90
N LYS A 195 -0.12 14.17 -12.49
CA LYS A 195 -0.90 15.10 -13.36
C LYS A 195 -0.23 15.41 -14.68
N TRP A 196 1.09 15.47 -14.70
CA TRP A 196 1.88 15.77 -15.90
C TRP A 196 1.78 14.67 -16.98
N ALA A 197 1.43 13.46 -16.58
CA ALA A 197 1.28 12.30 -17.47
C ALA A 197 -0.19 11.89 -17.69
N HIS A 198 -1.12 12.53 -16.98
CA HIS A 198 -2.55 12.26 -17.11
C HIS A 198 -3.11 12.98 -18.34
N ASP A 199 -3.70 12.23 -19.27
CA ASP A 199 -4.39 12.76 -20.43
C ASP A 199 -5.92 12.66 -20.25
N PRO A 200 -6.61 13.78 -20.00
CA PRO A 200 -8.05 13.80 -19.80
C PRO A 200 -8.87 13.56 -21.09
N SER A 201 -8.24 13.55 -22.27
CA SER A 201 -8.91 13.27 -23.54
C SER A 201 -9.15 11.77 -23.78
N ILE A 202 -8.43 10.90 -23.07
CA ILE A 202 -8.62 9.46 -23.12
C ILE A 202 -9.88 9.10 -22.31
N LYS A 203 -10.88 8.53 -23.00
CA LYS A 203 -12.15 8.10 -22.41
C LYS A 203 -12.43 6.63 -22.68
#